data_bf453401e5575446367ac6ad99139a03
#
_entry.id   bf453401e5575446367ac6ad99139a03
#
_cell.length_a   1.000
_cell.length_b   1.000
_cell.length_c   1.000
_cell.angle_alpha   90.00
_cell.angle_beta   90.00
_cell.angle_gamma   90.00
#
_symmetry.space_group_name_H-M   'P 1'
#
loop_
_entity.id
_entity.type
_entity.pdbx_description
1 polymer ?
#
loop_
_entity_poly.entity_id
_entity_poly.type
_entity_poly.pdbx_seq_one_letter_code
_entity_poly.pdbx_strand_id
1 'polypeptide(L)'
;MLTLLNLLSAVALLIWGTHIVRTGILRVYGSNLRHVIGQNMARRPLAFIAGILVTAMVQSSNATAMLVTSFVGQGLMALTPALATMLGADVGTALMARVLTFDLSWLSPLLIFLGVIFFLSRKQTRAGQLGRVGIGLGLIILALQLIVEAAAPITHAQGVKVLFASLTGDILLDALMGAVFAMVSYSSLAAVLLTATLAGAGVISLPVAIGLVIGANIGSGVLAFLSTSMQNAAGRQV
;
A
#
# COMPACT_ATOMS: atom_id res chain seq x y z
N MET A 1 -7.20 -13.05 -24.37
CA MET A 1 -5.89 -13.35 -23.74
C MET A 1 -5.03 -12.10 -23.57
N LEU A 2 -4.86 -11.26 -24.60
CA LEU A 2 -4.00 -10.06 -24.51
C LEU A 2 -4.44 -9.09 -23.41
N THR A 3 -5.75 -8.84 -23.28
CA THR A 3 -6.34 -7.98 -22.24
C THR A 3 -6.01 -8.46 -20.83
N LEU A 4 -6.10 -9.77 -20.59
CA LEU A 4 -5.76 -10.33 -19.29
C LEU A 4 -4.26 -10.20 -18.99
N LEU A 5 -3.40 -10.44 -19.97
CA LEU A 5 -1.95 -10.26 -19.83
C LEU A 5 -1.60 -8.80 -19.56
N ASN A 6 -2.25 -7.85 -20.24
CA ASN A 6 -2.06 -6.42 -19.99
C ASN A 6 -2.50 -6.04 -18.57
N LEU A 7 -3.63 -6.56 -18.09
CA LEU A 7 -4.09 -6.32 -16.72
C LEU A 7 -3.11 -6.90 -15.70
N LEU A 8 -2.66 -8.14 -15.88
CA LEU A 8 -1.67 -8.76 -15.00
C LEU A 8 -0.34 -8.00 -14.98
N SER A 9 0.13 -7.53 -16.14
CA SER A 9 1.35 -6.72 -16.24
C SER A 9 1.19 -5.37 -15.54
N ALA A 10 0.05 -4.72 -15.68
CA ALA A 10 -0.25 -3.45 -15.00
C ALA A 10 -0.30 -3.64 -13.48
N VAL A 11 -0.93 -4.71 -12.99
CA VAL A 11 -0.95 -5.07 -11.56
C VAL A 11 0.47 -5.36 -11.04
N ALA A 12 1.28 -6.11 -11.79
CA ALA A 12 2.67 -6.37 -11.43
C ALA A 12 3.48 -5.06 -11.34
N LEU A 13 3.25 -4.12 -12.25
CA LEU A 13 3.87 -2.80 -12.25
C LEU A 13 3.47 -1.98 -11.01
N LEU A 14 2.20 -2.04 -10.61
CA LEU A 14 1.68 -1.41 -9.40
C LEU A 14 2.38 -1.95 -8.15
N ILE A 15 2.45 -3.28 -8.01
CA ILE A 15 3.12 -3.94 -6.88
C ILE A 15 4.61 -3.57 -6.85
N TRP A 16 5.26 -3.58 -8.00
CA TRP A 16 6.67 -3.22 -8.10
C TRP A 16 6.93 -1.75 -7.79
N GLY A 17 6.07 -0.85 -8.28
CA GLY A 17 6.14 0.58 -7.97
C GLY A 17 6.04 0.86 -6.47
N THR A 18 5.08 0.27 -5.79
CA THR A 18 4.93 0.41 -4.33
C THR A 18 6.15 -0.14 -3.58
N HIS A 19 6.70 -1.28 -4.02
CA HIS A 19 7.92 -1.85 -3.45
C HIS A 19 9.14 -0.93 -3.62
N ILE A 20 9.30 -0.31 -4.78
CA ILE A 20 10.39 0.63 -5.07
C ILE A 20 10.30 1.87 -4.18
N VAL A 21 9.11 2.48 -4.05
CA VAL A 21 8.90 3.64 -3.18
C VAL A 21 9.25 3.28 -1.73
N ARG A 22 8.66 2.21 -1.20
CA ARG A 22 8.92 1.74 0.16
C ARG A 22 10.42 1.56 0.43
N THR A 23 11.12 0.83 -0.43
CA THR A 23 12.56 0.56 -0.23
C THR A 23 13.41 1.82 -0.36
N GLY A 24 13.06 2.75 -1.25
CA GLY A 24 13.73 4.03 -1.41
C GLY A 24 13.58 4.92 -0.17
N ILE A 25 12.36 5.09 0.32
CA ILE A 25 12.06 5.88 1.52
C ILE A 25 12.75 5.30 2.76
N LEU A 26 12.66 3.98 2.98
CA LEU A 26 13.30 3.33 4.14
C LEU A 26 14.83 3.48 4.12
N ARG A 27 15.46 3.52 2.96
CA ARG A 27 16.91 3.74 2.85
C ARG A 27 17.32 5.18 3.17
N VAL A 28 16.48 6.16 2.84
CA VAL A 28 16.81 7.58 3.07
C VAL A 28 16.42 8.03 4.47
N TYR A 29 15.24 7.63 4.93
CA TYR A 29 14.61 8.17 6.13
C TYR A 29 14.38 7.13 7.24
N GLY A 30 14.81 5.88 7.09
CA GLY A 30 14.49 4.81 8.03
C GLY A 30 14.89 5.10 9.48
N SER A 31 16.02 5.76 9.72
CA SER A 31 16.43 6.21 11.06
C SER A 31 15.53 7.31 11.61
N ASN A 32 15.18 8.30 10.77
CA ASN A 32 14.31 9.40 11.15
C ASN A 32 12.89 8.92 11.46
N LEU A 33 12.37 7.97 10.67
CA LEU A 33 11.06 7.37 10.88
C LEU A 33 10.99 6.63 12.23
N ARG A 34 12.04 5.87 12.58
CA ARG A 34 12.18 5.25 13.90
C ARG A 34 12.17 6.29 15.02
N HIS A 35 12.87 7.40 14.81
CA HIS A 35 12.93 8.48 15.79
C HIS A 35 11.56 9.16 15.99
N VAL A 36 10.82 9.43 14.89
CA VAL A 36 9.47 10.02 14.94
C VAL A 36 8.50 9.13 15.72
N ILE A 37 8.51 7.83 15.49
CA ILE A 37 7.69 6.89 16.28
C ILE A 37 8.18 6.90 17.74
N GLY A 38 9.49 6.81 17.97
CA GLY A 38 10.09 6.73 19.28
C GLY A 38 9.83 7.94 20.20
N GLN A 39 9.88 9.15 19.66
CA GLN A 39 9.66 10.38 20.45
C GLN A 39 8.21 10.58 20.90
N ASN A 40 7.23 10.01 20.19
CA ASN A 40 5.81 10.24 20.44
C ASN A 40 5.13 9.12 21.26
N MET A 41 5.94 8.30 21.95
CA MET A 41 5.47 7.10 22.65
C MET A 41 4.56 7.38 23.86
N ALA A 42 4.60 8.58 24.45
CA ALA A 42 3.88 8.85 25.69
C ALA A 42 2.43 9.33 25.50
N ARG A 43 2.11 9.90 24.35
CA ARG A 43 0.80 10.54 24.09
C ARG A 43 0.08 9.88 22.92
N ARG A 44 -1.10 9.29 23.16
CA ARG A 44 -1.92 8.60 22.15
C ARG A 44 -2.18 9.42 20.88
N PRO A 45 -2.57 10.73 20.95
CA PRO A 45 -2.81 11.52 19.73
C PRO A 45 -1.54 11.70 18.88
N LEU A 46 -0.39 11.90 19.52
CA LEU A 46 0.88 12.05 18.82
C LEU A 46 1.35 10.73 18.20
N ALA A 47 1.14 9.61 18.89
CA ALA A 47 1.41 8.28 18.35
C ALA A 47 0.54 7.99 17.12
N PHE A 48 -0.74 8.35 17.14
CA PHE A 48 -1.64 8.24 16.00
C PHE A 48 -1.16 9.08 14.80
N ILE A 49 -0.82 10.36 15.01
CA ILE A 49 -0.29 11.23 13.96
C ILE A 49 1.05 10.71 13.42
N ALA A 50 1.93 10.21 14.30
CA ALA A 50 3.18 9.59 13.88
C ALA A 50 2.94 8.35 12.99
N GLY A 51 1.93 7.54 13.32
CA GLY A 51 1.49 6.41 12.50
C GLY A 51 1.03 6.84 11.10
N ILE A 52 0.20 7.89 11.02
CA ILE A 52 -0.24 8.47 9.73
C ILE A 52 0.99 8.90 8.91
N LEU A 53 1.85 9.75 9.47
CA LEU A 53 2.99 10.33 8.76
C LEU A 53 3.98 9.26 8.29
N VAL A 54 4.33 8.34 9.17
CA VAL A 54 5.28 7.27 8.83
C VAL A 54 4.73 6.38 7.74
N THR A 55 3.46 5.95 7.87
CA THR A 55 2.84 5.07 6.87
C THR A 55 2.61 5.78 5.55
N ALA A 56 2.19 7.04 5.55
CA ALA A 56 2.06 7.83 4.33
C ALA A 56 3.41 7.97 3.59
N MET A 57 4.50 8.21 4.31
CA MET A 57 5.83 8.30 3.71
C MET A 57 6.33 6.94 3.18
N VAL A 58 6.22 5.88 4.00
CA VAL A 58 6.72 4.52 3.65
C VAL A 58 5.79 3.81 2.67
N GLN A 59 4.53 4.25 2.57
CA GLN A 59 3.45 3.61 1.80
C GLN A 59 3.24 2.13 2.19
N SER A 60 3.44 1.81 3.47
CA SER A 60 3.33 0.45 3.97
C SER A 60 2.97 0.41 5.45
N SER A 61 1.74 0.05 5.76
CA SER A 61 1.28 -0.21 7.14
C SER A 61 2.05 -1.38 7.77
N ASN A 62 2.40 -2.42 6.99
CA ASN A 62 3.21 -3.54 7.46
C ASN A 62 4.61 -3.11 7.94
N ALA A 63 5.26 -2.18 7.24
CA ALA A 63 6.56 -1.66 7.67
C ALA A 63 6.43 -0.88 8.99
N THR A 64 5.37 -0.09 9.14
CA THR A 64 5.05 0.62 10.38
C THR A 64 4.76 -0.38 11.50
N ALA A 65 3.98 -1.44 11.25
CA ALA A 65 3.70 -2.51 12.19
C ALA A 65 4.98 -3.17 12.70
N MET A 66 5.89 -3.55 11.80
CA MET A 66 7.17 -4.16 12.17
C MET A 66 8.04 -3.23 13.04
N LEU A 67 8.02 -1.91 12.80
CA LEU A 67 8.72 -0.95 13.64
C LEU A 67 8.09 -0.86 15.03
N VAL A 68 6.76 -0.74 15.09
CA VAL A 68 6.00 -0.62 16.34
C VAL A 68 6.13 -1.89 17.19
N THR A 69 5.96 -3.07 16.58
CA THR A 69 6.12 -4.36 17.29
C THR A 69 7.53 -4.54 17.82
N SER A 70 8.55 -4.10 17.07
CA SER A 70 9.94 -4.11 17.53
C SER A 70 10.13 -3.21 18.76
N PHE A 71 9.51 -2.02 18.80
CA PHE A 71 9.62 -1.13 19.96
C PHE A 71 8.88 -1.66 21.19
N VAL A 72 7.69 -2.25 20.99
CA VAL A 72 6.95 -2.90 22.09
C VAL A 72 7.74 -4.10 22.62
N GLY A 73 8.28 -4.93 21.70
CA GLY A 73 9.08 -6.09 22.08
C GLY A 73 10.37 -5.76 22.84
N GLN A 74 10.94 -4.59 22.63
CA GLN A 74 12.11 -4.07 23.37
C GLN A 74 11.74 -3.31 24.65
N GLY A 75 10.44 -3.20 24.98
CA GLY A 75 9.97 -2.43 26.13
C GLY A 75 10.10 -0.91 25.97
N LEU A 76 10.39 -0.44 24.75
CA LEU A 76 10.55 1.00 24.45
C LEU A 76 9.21 1.69 24.22
N MET A 77 8.13 0.95 23.99
CA MET A 77 6.79 1.47 23.72
C MET A 77 5.72 0.64 24.43
N ALA A 78 4.79 1.30 25.11
CA ALA A 78 3.65 0.63 25.73
C ALA A 78 2.62 0.21 24.67
N LEU A 79 1.79 -0.80 24.97
CA LEU A 79 0.78 -1.32 24.03
C LEU A 79 -0.23 -0.27 23.57
N THR A 80 -0.70 0.59 24.47
CA THR A 80 -1.75 1.58 24.12
C THR A 80 -1.31 2.59 23.07
N PRO A 81 -0.15 3.28 23.15
CA PRO A 81 0.33 4.12 22.06
C PRO A 81 0.72 3.31 20.82
N ALA A 82 1.14 2.05 20.96
CA ALA A 82 1.40 1.17 19.83
C ALA A 82 0.13 0.96 18.99
N LEU A 83 -0.97 0.61 19.62
CA LEU A 83 -2.28 0.48 18.95
C LEU A 83 -2.75 1.80 18.32
N ALA A 84 -2.52 2.94 19.00
CA ALA A 84 -2.83 4.25 18.41
C ALA A 84 -1.98 4.51 17.14
N THR A 85 -0.71 4.12 17.14
CA THR A 85 0.16 4.24 15.95
C THR A 85 -0.36 3.34 14.81
N MET A 86 -0.82 2.13 15.11
CA MET A 86 -1.37 1.22 14.09
C MET A 86 -2.67 1.74 13.48
N LEU A 87 -3.59 2.28 14.30
CA LEU A 87 -4.78 2.97 13.77
C LEU A 87 -4.40 4.17 12.89
N GLY A 88 -3.37 4.92 13.26
CA GLY A 88 -2.82 5.98 12.42
C GLY A 88 -2.24 5.44 11.11
N ALA A 89 -1.59 4.27 11.14
CA ALA A 89 -1.05 3.64 9.95
C ALA A 89 -2.13 3.28 8.92
N ASP A 90 -3.27 2.78 9.36
CA ASP A 90 -4.40 2.47 8.46
C ASP A 90 -4.99 3.74 7.83
N VAL A 91 -5.14 4.81 8.61
CA VAL A 91 -5.54 6.13 8.09
C VAL A 91 -4.49 6.66 7.11
N GLY A 92 -3.20 6.51 7.40
CA GLY A 92 -2.10 6.89 6.52
C GLY A 92 -2.15 6.17 5.17
N THR A 93 -2.46 4.87 5.17
CA THR A 93 -2.67 4.07 3.95
C THR A 93 -3.86 4.60 3.14
N ALA A 94 -5.00 4.87 3.79
CA ALA A 94 -6.20 5.40 3.14
C ALA A 94 -5.96 6.79 2.52
N LEU A 95 -5.25 7.68 3.22
CA LEU A 95 -4.87 9.00 2.71
C LEU A 95 -3.97 8.89 1.47
N MET A 96 -2.97 7.99 1.49
CA MET A 96 -2.09 7.78 0.33
C MET A 96 -2.85 7.16 -0.83
N ALA A 97 -3.74 6.20 -0.59
CA ALA A 97 -4.61 5.67 -1.63
C ALA A 97 -5.43 6.81 -2.27
N ARG A 98 -6.01 7.70 -1.47
CA ARG A 98 -6.78 8.84 -1.96
C ARG A 98 -5.93 9.80 -2.80
N VAL A 99 -4.72 10.13 -2.35
CA VAL A 99 -3.80 11.00 -3.10
C VAL A 99 -3.41 10.38 -4.45
N LEU A 100 -3.10 9.10 -4.47
CA LEU A 100 -2.66 8.41 -5.68
C LEU A 100 -3.80 8.10 -6.67
N THR A 101 -5.07 8.18 -6.26
CA THR A 101 -6.23 8.05 -7.15
C THR A 101 -6.65 9.36 -7.82
N PHE A 102 -6.02 10.51 -7.53
CA PHE A 102 -6.20 11.71 -8.35
C PHE A 102 -5.58 11.51 -9.74
N ASP A 103 -6.16 12.16 -10.73
CA ASP A 103 -5.60 12.16 -12.09
C ASP A 103 -4.28 12.95 -12.14
N LEU A 104 -3.21 12.22 -11.92
CA LEU A 104 -1.83 12.70 -11.98
C LEU A 104 -1.10 12.11 -13.21
N SER A 105 -1.85 11.75 -14.25
CA SER A 105 -1.35 11.04 -15.44
C SER A 105 -0.15 11.72 -16.09
N TRP A 106 -0.21 13.05 -16.22
CA TRP A 106 0.88 13.87 -16.77
C TRP A 106 2.16 13.83 -15.94
N LEU A 107 2.07 13.55 -14.65
CA LEU A 107 3.20 13.53 -13.73
C LEU A 107 4.02 12.24 -13.85
N SER A 108 3.41 11.14 -14.29
CA SER A 108 4.06 9.83 -14.40
C SER A 108 5.33 9.86 -15.25
N PRO A 109 5.30 10.30 -16.53
CA PRO A 109 6.50 10.30 -17.36
C PRO A 109 7.58 11.23 -16.81
N LEU A 110 7.21 12.36 -16.22
CA LEU A 110 8.14 13.29 -15.61
C LEU A 110 8.87 12.66 -14.41
N LEU A 111 8.13 12.01 -13.51
CA LEU A 111 8.71 11.34 -12.34
C LEU A 111 9.63 10.19 -12.74
N ILE A 112 9.25 9.40 -13.75
CA ILE A 112 10.10 8.31 -14.25
C ILE A 112 11.38 8.89 -14.85
N PHE A 113 11.26 9.88 -15.75
CA PHE A 113 12.39 10.46 -16.45
C PHE A 113 13.41 11.09 -15.48
N LEU A 114 12.95 12.03 -14.64
CA LEU A 114 13.82 12.66 -13.65
C LEU A 114 14.33 11.66 -12.62
N GLY A 115 13.48 10.74 -12.18
CA GLY A 115 13.86 9.70 -11.25
C GLY A 115 14.99 8.82 -11.76
N VAL A 116 14.95 8.42 -13.04
CA VAL A 116 16.01 7.63 -13.69
C VAL A 116 17.32 8.43 -13.75
N ILE A 117 17.27 9.71 -14.16
CA ILE A 117 18.46 10.56 -14.20
C ILE A 117 19.12 10.63 -12.82
N PHE A 118 18.36 10.97 -11.77
CA PHE A 118 18.87 11.06 -10.41
C PHE A 118 19.39 9.72 -9.89
N PHE A 119 18.68 8.62 -10.17
CA PHE A 119 19.08 7.30 -9.73
C PHE A 119 20.38 6.85 -10.39
N LEU A 120 20.51 7.01 -11.71
CA LEU A 120 21.72 6.60 -12.45
C LEU A 120 22.93 7.48 -12.14
N SER A 121 22.72 8.81 -12.00
CA SER A 121 23.80 9.76 -11.75
C SER A 121 24.38 9.63 -10.33
N ARG A 122 23.57 9.20 -9.33
CA ARG A 122 23.94 9.25 -7.90
C ARG A 122 23.44 8.04 -7.11
N LYS A 123 23.60 6.81 -7.61
CA LYS A 123 23.05 5.56 -7.08
C LYS A 123 23.18 5.37 -5.56
N GLN A 124 24.32 5.72 -4.99
CA GLN A 124 24.62 5.49 -3.56
C GLN A 124 24.29 6.69 -2.65
N THR A 125 23.81 7.80 -3.20
CA THR A 125 23.48 9.01 -2.43
C THR A 125 22.00 9.05 -2.07
N ARG A 126 21.64 9.93 -1.09
CA ARG A 126 20.24 10.22 -0.76
C ARG A 126 19.46 10.69 -1.98
N ALA A 127 20.06 11.53 -2.83
CA ALA A 127 19.44 12.01 -4.07
C ALA A 127 19.12 10.87 -5.05
N GLY A 128 20.02 9.89 -5.22
CA GLY A 128 19.76 8.72 -6.05
C GLY A 128 18.65 7.84 -5.49
N GLN A 129 18.58 7.66 -4.17
CA GLN A 129 17.47 6.91 -3.55
C GLN A 129 16.13 7.65 -3.66
N LEU A 130 16.11 9.00 -3.59
CA LEU A 130 14.92 9.80 -3.88
C LEU A 130 14.53 9.72 -5.37
N GLY A 131 15.51 9.67 -6.28
CA GLY A 131 15.26 9.36 -7.69
C GLY A 131 14.54 8.02 -7.86
N ARG A 132 14.96 6.99 -7.10
CA ARG A 132 14.28 5.69 -7.05
C ARG A 132 12.83 5.80 -6.55
N VAL A 133 12.56 6.64 -5.55
CA VAL A 133 11.19 6.93 -5.08
C VAL A 133 10.37 7.58 -6.21
N GLY A 134 10.95 8.55 -6.92
CA GLY A 134 10.31 9.18 -8.08
C GLY A 134 9.93 8.17 -9.17
N ILE A 135 10.86 7.25 -9.53
CA ILE A 135 10.56 6.15 -10.45
C ILE A 135 9.36 5.33 -9.95
N GLY A 136 9.39 4.93 -8.68
CA GLY A 136 8.31 4.11 -8.11
C GLY A 136 6.95 4.80 -8.13
N LEU A 137 6.88 6.08 -7.77
CA LEU A 137 5.66 6.88 -7.85
C LEU A 137 5.15 7.00 -9.29
N GLY A 138 6.04 7.28 -10.24
CA GLY A 138 5.68 7.32 -11.65
C GLY A 138 5.15 5.99 -12.17
N LEU A 139 5.77 4.87 -11.76
CA LEU A 139 5.30 3.53 -12.12
C LEU A 139 3.93 3.20 -11.50
N ILE A 140 3.63 3.64 -10.28
CA ILE A 140 2.31 3.48 -9.67
C ILE A 140 1.26 4.22 -10.51
N ILE A 141 1.49 5.49 -10.83
CA ILE A 141 0.57 6.30 -11.63
C ILE A 141 0.36 5.67 -13.01
N LEU A 142 1.43 5.24 -13.67
CA LEU A 142 1.35 4.55 -14.97
C LEU A 142 0.55 3.24 -14.86
N ALA A 143 0.80 2.46 -13.82
CA ALA A 143 0.09 1.21 -13.60
C ALA A 143 -1.42 1.41 -13.43
N LEU A 144 -1.83 2.46 -12.69
CA LEU A 144 -3.25 2.79 -12.52
C LEU A 144 -3.92 3.13 -13.85
N GLN A 145 -3.23 3.86 -14.74
CA GLN A 145 -3.73 4.16 -16.10
C GLN A 145 -3.86 2.88 -16.93
N LEU A 146 -2.82 2.05 -16.95
CA LEU A 146 -2.82 0.79 -17.69
C LEU A 146 -3.90 -0.18 -17.18
N ILE A 147 -4.22 -0.17 -15.88
CA ILE A 147 -5.32 -0.96 -15.31
C ILE A 147 -6.66 -0.47 -15.87
N VAL A 148 -6.90 0.85 -15.92
CA VAL A 148 -8.14 1.42 -16.48
C VAL A 148 -8.26 1.07 -17.97
N GLU A 149 -7.20 1.24 -18.75
CA GLU A 149 -7.19 0.92 -20.18
C GLU A 149 -7.42 -0.58 -20.43
N ALA A 150 -6.75 -1.45 -19.68
CA ALA A 150 -6.91 -2.90 -19.80
C ALA A 150 -8.30 -3.37 -19.33
N ALA A 151 -8.92 -2.66 -18.38
CA ALA A 151 -10.24 -2.98 -17.86
C ALA A 151 -11.38 -2.49 -18.77
N ALA A 152 -11.17 -1.47 -19.61
CA ALA A 152 -12.19 -0.87 -20.46
C ALA A 152 -12.94 -1.88 -21.35
N PRO A 153 -12.30 -2.85 -22.04
CA PRO A 153 -13.02 -3.86 -22.83
C PRO A 153 -13.92 -4.77 -21.96
N ILE A 154 -13.56 -4.95 -20.69
CA ILE A 154 -14.28 -5.80 -19.74
C ILE A 154 -15.59 -5.11 -19.32
N THR A 155 -15.56 -3.79 -19.11
CA THR A 155 -16.73 -3.01 -18.68
C THR A 155 -17.82 -2.93 -19.76
N HIS A 156 -17.44 -3.05 -21.02
CA HIS A 156 -18.38 -3.00 -22.15
C HIS A 156 -18.99 -4.37 -22.51
N ALA A 157 -18.41 -5.48 -22.03
CA ALA A 157 -18.92 -6.83 -22.29
C ALA A 157 -20.05 -7.19 -21.32
N GLN A 158 -21.31 -7.20 -21.81
CA GLN A 158 -22.49 -7.52 -20.97
C GLN A 158 -22.38 -8.86 -20.24
N GLY A 159 -21.82 -9.90 -20.89
CA GLY A 159 -21.64 -11.23 -20.29
C GLY A 159 -20.66 -11.20 -19.09
N VAL A 160 -19.65 -10.35 -19.14
CA VAL A 160 -18.68 -10.20 -18.07
C VAL A 160 -19.29 -9.44 -16.88
N LYS A 161 -20.13 -8.42 -17.11
CA LYS A 161 -20.87 -7.73 -16.04
C LYS A 161 -21.78 -8.70 -15.26
N VAL A 162 -22.48 -9.56 -15.97
CA VAL A 162 -23.35 -10.57 -15.34
C VAL A 162 -22.52 -11.59 -14.53
N LEU A 163 -21.38 -12.02 -15.06
CA LEU A 163 -20.51 -12.97 -14.40
C LEU A 163 -19.88 -12.36 -13.11
N PHE A 164 -19.40 -11.13 -13.19
CA PHE A 164 -18.87 -10.43 -11.99
C PHE A 164 -19.97 -10.13 -10.97
N ALA A 165 -21.17 -9.74 -11.43
CA ALA A 165 -22.31 -9.51 -10.53
C ALA A 165 -22.80 -10.79 -9.84
N SER A 166 -22.60 -11.97 -10.46
CA SER A 166 -23.00 -13.26 -9.87
C SER A 166 -21.92 -13.91 -9.01
N LEU A 167 -20.64 -13.58 -9.21
CA LEU A 167 -19.52 -14.12 -8.44
C LEU A 167 -19.20 -13.33 -7.17
N THR A 168 -19.56 -12.05 -7.13
CA THR A 168 -19.21 -11.13 -6.06
C THR A 168 -20.49 -10.52 -5.46
N GLY A 169 -21.16 -11.27 -4.65
CA GLY A 169 -22.31 -10.81 -3.85
C GLY A 169 -22.14 -11.13 -2.36
N ASP A 170 -21.08 -11.86 -2.03
CA ASP A 170 -20.76 -12.25 -0.66
C ASP A 170 -19.57 -11.45 -0.15
N ILE A 171 -19.84 -10.55 0.80
CA ILE A 171 -18.83 -9.67 1.41
C ILE A 171 -17.69 -10.46 2.07
N LEU A 172 -17.95 -11.69 2.54
CA LEU A 172 -16.92 -12.54 3.15
C LEU A 172 -15.96 -13.07 2.08
N LEU A 173 -16.47 -13.46 0.92
CA LEU A 173 -15.67 -13.92 -0.20
C LEU A 173 -14.82 -12.76 -0.76
N ASP A 174 -15.42 -11.59 -0.91
CA ASP A 174 -14.72 -10.38 -1.35
C ASP A 174 -13.59 -10.02 -0.36
N ALA A 175 -13.87 -10.08 0.95
CA ALA A 175 -12.87 -9.84 1.98
C ALA A 175 -11.75 -10.89 1.95
N LEU A 176 -12.08 -12.17 1.75
CA LEU A 176 -11.07 -13.21 1.59
C LEU A 176 -10.17 -12.96 0.38
N MET A 177 -10.76 -12.59 -0.77
CA MET A 177 -10.00 -12.28 -1.98
C MET A 177 -9.07 -11.06 -1.77
N GLY A 178 -9.59 -10.00 -1.14
CA GLY A 178 -8.79 -8.83 -0.77
C GLY A 178 -7.63 -9.16 0.16
N ALA A 179 -7.88 -10.02 1.16
CA ALA A 179 -6.85 -10.48 2.10
C ALA A 179 -5.76 -11.29 1.40
N VAL A 180 -6.14 -12.25 0.55
CA VAL A 180 -5.19 -13.07 -0.23
C VAL A 180 -4.36 -12.17 -1.14
N PHE A 181 -4.98 -11.22 -1.85
CA PHE A 181 -4.26 -10.31 -2.72
C PHE A 181 -3.26 -9.43 -1.95
N ALA A 182 -3.66 -8.86 -0.81
CA ALA A 182 -2.78 -8.06 0.02
C ALA A 182 -1.60 -8.89 0.58
N MET A 183 -1.84 -10.16 0.94
CA MET A 183 -0.78 -11.08 1.39
C MET A 183 0.19 -11.43 0.27
N VAL A 184 -0.29 -11.77 -0.91
CA VAL A 184 0.56 -12.14 -2.07
C VAL A 184 1.37 -10.93 -2.58
N SER A 185 0.76 -9.75 -2.62
CA SER A 185 1.45 -8.51 -3.04
C SER A 185 2.33 -7.89 -1.96
N TYR A 186 2.28 -8.39 -0.71
CA TYR A 186 2.92 -7.77 0.46
C TYR A 186 2.58 -6.27 0.62
N SER A 187 1.41 -5.84 0.12
CA SER A 187 1.03 -4.43 0.08
C SER A 187 -0.49 -4.25 0.13
N SER A 188 -1.01 -3.82 1.27
CA SER A 188 -2.41 -3.40 1.37
C SER A 188 -2.70 -2.16 0.51
N LEU A 189 -1.73 -1.25 0.38
CA LEU A 189 -1.87 -0.07 -0.49
C LEU A 189 -2.09 -0.47 -1.95
N ALA A 190 -1.31 -1.42 -2.48
CA ALA A 190 -1.50 -1.92 -3.84
C ALA A 190 -2.89 -2.55 -4.03
N ALA A 191 -3.36 -3.31 -3.04
CA ALA A 191 -4.71 -3.89 -3.05
C ALA A 191 -5.80 -2.82 -3.07
N VAL A 192 -5.68 -1.80 -2.21
CA VAL A 192 -6.63 -0.69 -2.14
C VAL A 192 -6.64 0.12 -3.43
N LEU A 193 -5.45 0.44 -4.00
CA LEU A 193 -5.34 1.18 -5.25
C LEU A 193 -5.95 0.41 -6.43
N LEU A 194 -5.65 -0.88 -6.55
CA LEU A 194 -6.26 -1.74 -7.57
C LEU A 194 -7.78 -1.74 -7.44
N THR A 195 -8.28 -1.98 -6.23
CA THR A 195 -9.72 -2.01 -5.94
C THR A 195 -10.39 -0.68 -6.27
N ALA A 196 -9.81 0.45 -5.84
CA ALA A 196 -10.34 1.78 -6.12
C ALA A 196 -10.35 2.08 -7.61
N THR A 197 -9.31 1.69 -8.34
CA THR A 197 -9.20 1.87 -9.79
C THR A 197 -10.25 1.04 -10.53
N LEU A 198 -10.44 -0.23 -10.17
CA LEU A 198 -11.45 -1.09 -10.78
C LEU A 198 -12.88 -0.62 -10.47
N ALA A 199 -13.13 -0.13 -9.25
CA ALA A 199 -14.41 0.45 -8.89
C ALA A 199 -14.67 1.76 -9.64
N GLY A 200 -13.68 2.64 -9.75
CA GLY A 200 -13.75 3.89 -10.52
C GLY A 200 -13.97 3.66 -12.01
N ALA A 201 -13.40 2.58 -12.56
CA ALA A 201 -13.63 2.15 -13.95
C ALA A 201 -14.98 1.42 -14.15
N GLY A 202 -15.78 1.19 -13.10
CA GLY A 202 -17.06 0.50 -13.19
C GLY A 202 -16.94 -1.01 -13.43
N VAL A 203 -15.78 -1.61 -13.21
CA VAL A 203 -15.53 -3.06 -13.34
C VAL A 203 -16.16 -3.83 -12.18
N ILE A 204 -16.03 -3.30 -10.97
CA ILE A 204 -16.61 -3.86 -9.76
C ILE A 204 -17.55 -2.87 -9.09
N SER A 205 -18.55 -3.39 -8.37
CA SER A 205 -19.51 -2.54 -7.65
C SER A 205 -18.90 -2.01 -6.35
N LEU A 206 -19.49 -0.95 -5.80
CA LEU A 206 -19.03 -0.36 -4.54
C LEU A 206 -19.07 -1.34 -3.35
N PRO A 207 -20.12 -2.18 -3.16
CA PRO A 207 -20.11 -3.19 -2.10
C PRO A 207 -18.95 -4.16 -2.20
N VAL A 208 -18.65 -4.68 -3.40
CA VAL A 208 -17.49 -5.54 -3.68
C VAL A 208 -16.18 -4.83 -3.32
N ALA A 209 -16.04 -3.57 -3.75
CA ALA A 209 -14.85 -2.78 -3.45
C ALA A 209 -14.64 -2.61 -1.94
N ILE A 210 -15.71 -2.37 -1.19
CA ILE A 210 -15.65 -2.27 0.27
C ILE A 210 -15.19 -3.61 0.89
N GLY A 211 -15.74 -4.74 0.45
CA GLY A 211 -15.33 -6.08 0.88
C GLY A 211 -13.84 -6.33 0.64
N LEU A 212 -13.37 -6.05 -0.58
CA LEU A 212 -11.96 -6.20 -0.96
C LEU A 212 -11.03 -5.33 -0.10
N VAL A 213 -11.40 -4.07 0.18
CA VAL A 213 -10.61 -3.14 1.01
C VAL A 213 -10.54 -3.62 2.47
N ILE A 214 -11.68 -4.06 3.03
CA ILE A 214 -11.70 -4.65 4.37
C ILE A 214 -10.78 -5.87 4.42
N GLY A 215 -10.89 -6.75 3.41
CA GLY A 215 -10.03 -7.91 3.28
C GLY A 215 -8.54 -7.56 3.17
N ALA A 216 -8.20 -6.54 2.37
CA ALA A 216 -6.82 -6.09 2.23
C ALA A 216 -6.21 -5.63 3.56
N ASN A 217 -6.99 -4.97 4.42
CA ASN A 217 -6.54 -4.57 5.76
C ASN A 217 -6.37 -5.80 6.67
N ILE A 218 -7.31 -6.75 6.65
CA ILE A 218 -7.18 -8.01 7.40
C ILE A 218 -5.93 -8.78 6.94
N GLY A 219 -5.72 -8.94 5.64
CA GLY A 219 -4.55 -9.62 5.07
C GLY A 219 -3.23 -8.95 5.45
N SER A 220 -3.22 -7.62 5.51
CA SER A 220 -2.09 -6.84 6.03
C SER A 220 -1.80 -7.15 7.50
N GLY A 221 -2.84 -7.22 8.35
CA GLY A 221 -2.71 -7.61 9.75
C GLY A 221 -2.16 -9.03 9.93
N VAL A 222 -2.66 -9.98 9.12
CA VAL A 222 -2.14 -11.37 9.11
C VAL A 222 -0.67 -11.41 8.73
N LEU A 223 -0.25 -10.65 7.71
CA LEU A 223 1.17 -10.55 7.34
C LEU A 223 2.03 -9.97 8.46
N ALA A 224 1.56 -8.91 9.12
CA ALA A 224 2.25 -8.33 10.26
C ALA A 224 2.39 -9.35 11.38
N PHE A 225 1.34 -10.09 11.71
CA PHE A 225 1.34 -11.16 12.70
C PHE A 225 2.34 -12.27 12.34
N LEU A 226 2.30 -12.79 11.12
CA LEU A 226 3.23 -13.83 10.65
C LEU A 226 4.69 -13.35 10.69
N SER A 227 4.95 -12.11 10.26
CA SER A 227 6.29 -11.52 10.24
C SER A 227 6.85 -11.29 11.66
N THR A 228 5.98 -11.13 12.64
CA THR A 228 6.35 -10.88 14.05
C THR A 228 6.19 -12.09 14.95
N SER A 229 5.72 -13.22 14.40
CA SER A 229 5.43 -14.46 15.18
C SER A 229 6.65 -15.01 15.93
N MET A 230 7.86 -14.73 15.44
CA MET A 230 9.12 -15.13 16.10
C MET A 230 9.63 -14.11 17.12
N GLN A 231 8.95 -12.98 17.30
CA GLN A 231 9.30 -12.01 18.33
C GLN A 231 8.79 -12.45 19.71
N ASN A 232 9.27 -11.76 20.77
CA ASN A 232 8.79 -12.02 22.13
C ASN A 232 7.29 -11.72 22.28
N ALA A 233 6.66 -12.25 23.35
CA ALA A 233 5.22 -12.19 23.56
C ALA A 233 4.66 -10.75 23.55
N ALA A 234 5.41 -9.77 24.06
CA ALA A 234 5.00 -8.36 24.11
C ALA A 234 4.87 -7.76 22.69
N GLY A 235 5.81 -8.07 21.78
CA GLY A 235 5.75 -7.61 20.39
C GLY A 235 4.61 -8.20 19.59
N ARG A 236 4.13 -9.40 19.95
CA ARG A 236 3.01 -10.07 19.28
C ARG A 236 1.63 -9.52 19.63
N GLN A 237 1.52 -8.71 20.68
CA GLN A 237 0.24 -8.11 21.12
C GLN A 237 -0.15 -6.86 20.29
N VAL A 238 0.75 -6.29 19.50
CA VAL A 238 0.51 -5.16 18.58
C VAL A 238 -0.05 -5.65 17.26
#